data_b1ae918d892ede6a1527b949383058e1
#
_entry.id   b1ae918d892ede6a1527b949383058e1
#
_cell.length_a   1.000
_cell.length_b   1.000
_cell.length_c   1.000
_cell.angle_alpha   90.00
_cell.angle_beta   90.00
_cell.angle_gamma   90.00
#
_symmetry.space_group_name_H-M   'P 1'
#
loop_
_entity.id
_entity.type
_entity.pdbx_description
1 polymer ?
#
loop_
_entity_poly.entity_id
_entity_poly.type
_entity_poly.pdbx_seq_one_letter_code
_entity_poly.pdbx_strand_id
1 'polypeptide(L)'
;MEYTKEYIEDIVFSGLCREEIETCINFSRYDDNNVYIFTSDNTVLTRLKKLLLSEKSEYKINKVFKCGEEIHGIEVTCPKDLISFRSGHRDMTEEQKQAAGERMKKMWEDKKSSQ
;
A
#
# COMPACT_ATOMS: atom_id res chain seq x y z
N MET A 1 18.71 -3.96 -9.82
CA MET A 1 18.01 -3.62 -11.05
C MET A 1 16.82 -2.74 -10.73
N GLU A 2 16.77 -1.53 -11.25
CA GLU A 2 15.66 -0.64 -11.00
C GLU A 2 14.59 -0.82 -12.07
N TYR A 3 13.33 -0.83 -11.63
CA TYR A 3 12.19 -0.96 -12.53
C TYR A 3 11.66 0.42 -12.89
N THR A 4 11.34 0.63 -14.16
CA THR A 4 10.79 1.90 -14.62
C THR A 4 9.37 2.10 -14.11
N LYS A 5 8.92 3.36 -14.07
CA LYS A 5 7.54 3.68 -13.70
C LYS A 5 6.54 3.03 -14.65
N GLU A 6 6.83 3.02 -15.94
CA GLU A 6 5.99 2.38 -16.96
C GLU A 6 5.85 0.89 -16.71
N TYR A 7 6.95 0.23 -16.39
CA TYR A 7 6.93 -1.20 -16.06
C TYR A 7 6.07 -1.49 -14.83
N ILE A 8 6.22 -0.68 -13.78
CA ILE A 8 5.45 -0.84 -12.55
C ILE A 8 3.96 -0.67 -12.80
N GLU A 9 3.58 0.34 -13.58
CA GLU A 9 2.17 0.59 -13.93
C GLU A 9 1.53 -0.57 -14.68
N ASP A 10 2.32 -1.28 -15.49
CA ASP A 10 1.84 -2.37 -16.34
C ASP A 10 1.80 -3.73 -15.63
N ILE A 11 2.34 -3.84 -14.41
CA ILE A 11 2.31 -5.11 -13.68
C ILE A 11 0.87 -5.53 -13.37
N VAL A 12 0.52 -6.75 -13.75
CA VAL A 12 -0.76 -7.38 -13.42
C VAL A 12 -0.47 -8.85 -13.13
N PHE A 13 -1.02 -9.37 -12.04
CA PHE A 13 -0.88 -10.78 -11.72
C PHE A 13 -1.93 -11.61 -12.44
N SER A 14 -1.52 -12.74 -12.99
CA SER A 14 -2.40 -13.66 -13.70
C SER A 14 -1.94 -15.10 -13.52
N GLY A 15 -2.78 -16.04 -13.92
CA GLY A 15 -2.43 -17.45 -13.90
C GLY A 15 -2.55 -18.15 -12.54
N LEU A 16 -3.02 -17.46 -11.50
CA LEU A 16 -3.19 -18.05 -10.18
C LEU A 16 -4.67 -18.27 -9.87
N CYS A 17 -4.99 -19.40 -9.23
CA CYS A 17 -6.33 -19.60 -8.70
C CYS A 17 -6.47 -18.85 -7.37
N ARG A 18 -7.72 -18.64 -6.95
CA ARG A 18 -8.04 -17.84 -5.76
C ARG A 18 -7.32 -18.32 -4.49
N GLU A 19 -7.14 -19.63 -4.36
CA GLU A 19 -6.49 -20.24 -3.20
C GLU A 19 -4.98 -19.99 -3.15
N GLU A 20 -4.37 -19.67 -4.29
CA GLU A 20 -2.94 -19.38 -4.40
C GLU A 20 -2.61 -17.90 -4.18
N ILE A 21 -3.64 -17.04 -4.15
CA ILE A 21 -3.44 -15.60 -3.97
C ILE A 21 -3.17 -15.31 -2.50
N GLU A 22 -2.03 -14.69 -2.22
CA GLU A 22 -1.62 -14.38 -0.85
C GLU A 22 -0.80 -13.11 -0.74
N THR A 23 -0.73 -12.57 0.45
CA THR A 23 0.13 -11.44 0.79
C THR A 23 0.82 -11.76 2.12
N CYS A 24 2.14 -11.65 2.13
CA CYS A 24 2.95 -11.93 3.32
C CYS A 24 3.87 -10.74 3.61
N ILE A 25 3.98 -10.39 4.88
CA ILE A 25 4.91 -9.36 5.34
C ILE A 25 5.94 -10.02 6.25
N ASN A 26 7.21 -9.95 5.87
CA ASN A 26 8.29 -10.59 6.58
C ASN A 26 9.19 -9.57 7.28
N PHE A 27 9.35 -9.75 8.59
CA PHE A 27 10.33 -9.03 9.40
C PHE A 27 11.47 -10.00 9.68
N SER A 28 12.69 -9.57 9.41
CA SER A 28 13.87 -10.41 9.64
C SER A 28 14.92 -9.67 10.44
N ARG A 29 15.55 -10.33 11.42
CA ARG A 29 16.68 -9.76 12.13
C ARG A 29 17.94 -9.72 11.28
N TYR A 30 17.96 -10.47 10.21
CA TYR A 30 19.04 -10.44 9.24
C TYR A 30 19.10 -9.08 8.52
N ASP A 31 17.92 -8.45 8.36
CA ASP A 31 17.81 -7.08 7.83
C ASP A 31 16.90 -6.28 8.75
N ASP A 32 17.49 -5.64 9.76
CA ASP A 32 16.74 -4.89 10.77
C ASP A 32 16.14 -3.58 10.23
N ASN A 33 16.57 -3.12 9.08
CA ASN A 33 16.16 -1.82 8.54
C ASN A 33 14.97 -1.91 7.59
N ASN A 34 14.76 -3.06 6.97
CA ASN A 34 13.76 -3.23 5.92
C ASN A 34 12.77 -4.35 6.22
N VAL A 35 11.61 -4.22 5.61
CA VAL A 35 10.54 -5.22 5.63
C VAL A 35 10.35 -5.71 4.21
N TYR A 36 10.07 -7.00 4.05
CA TYR A 36 9.83 -7.61 2.75
C TYR A 36 8.35 -7.95 2.62
N ILE A 37 7.69 -7.37 1.64
CA ILE A 37 6.26 -7.58 1.38
C ILE A 37 6.12 -8.35 0.08
N PHE A 38 5.64 -9.59 0.17
CA PHE A 38 5.28 -10.39 -0.99
C PHE A 38 3.78 -10.32 -1.22
N THR A 39 3.36 -10.14 -2.46
CA THR A 39 1.95 -10.24 -2.81
C THR A 39 1.76 -10.82 -4.20
N SER A 40 0.71 -11.61 -4.33
CA SER A 40 0.17 -12.08 -5.60
C SER A 40 -1.27 -11.58 -5.81
N ASP A 41 -1.75 -10.68 -4.96
CA ASP A 41 -3.09 -10.14 -4.99
C ASP A 41 -3.12 -8.80 -5.71
N ASN A 42 -3.89 -8.70 -6.80
CA ASN A 42 -4.02 -7.47 -7.59
C ASN A 42 -4.60 -6.31 -6.77
N THR A 43 -5.42 -6.58 -5.78
CA THR A 43 -5.97 -5.53 -4.90
C THR A 43 -4.86 -4.89 -4.07
N VAL A 44 -3.98 -5.69 -3.51
CA VAL A 44 -2.80 -5.21 -2.77
C VAL A 44 -1.82 -4.55 -3.72
N LEU A 45 -1.63 -5.11 -4.91
CA LEU A 45 -0.77 -4.54 -5.94
C LEU A 45 -1.17 -3.11 -6.27
N THR A 46 -2.45 -2.83 -6.40
CA THR A 46 -2.96 -1.48 -6.68
C THR A 46 -2.52 -0.48 -5.60
N ARG A 47 -2.57 -0.90 -4.34
CA ARG A 47 -2.11 -0.07 -3.22
C ARG A 47 -0.60 0.10 -3.24
N LEU A 48 0.15 -0.96 -3.50
CA LEU A 48 1.61 -0.90 -3.57
C LEU A 48 2.08 -0.03 -4.74
N LYS A 49 1.39 -0.07 -5.88
CA LYS A 49 1.72 0.80 -7.02
C LYS A 49 1.67 2.28 -6.64
N LYS A 50 0.66 2.69 -5.90
CA LYS A 50 0.54 4.08 -5.43
C LYS A 50 1.74 4.49 -4.57
N LEU A 51 2.19 3.58 -3.71
CA LEU A 51 3.35 3.82 -2.86
C LEU A 51 4.66 3.80 -3.66
N LEU A 52 4.80 2.86 -4.59
CA LEU A 52 5.99 2.74 -5.43
C LEU A 52 6.18 3.94 -6.37
N LEU A 53 5.07 4.50 -6.88
CA LEU A 53 5.09 5.57 -7.86
C LEU A 53 5.04 6.97 -7.24
N SER A 54 4.96 7.10 -5.93
CA SER A 54 4.99 8.40 -5.26
C SER A 54 6.37 9.06 -5.40
N GLU A 55 6.42 10.40 -5.41
CA GLU A 55 7.65 11.16 -5.68
C GLU A 55 8.78 10.88 -4.68
N LYS A 56 8.44 10.69 -3.41
CA LYS A 56 9.43 10.43 -2.36
C LYS A 56 9.28 9.03 -1.79
N SER A 57 9.06 8.05 -2.68
CA SER A 57 8.82 6.68 -2.26
C SER A 57 10.08 6.04 -1.69
N GLU A 58 9.93 5.42 -0.54
CA GLU A 58 10.94 4.55 0.06
C GLU A 58 10.64 3.08 -0.19
N TYR A 59 9.58 2.79 -0.97
CA TYR A 59 9.22 1.44 -1.40
C TYR A 59 9.95 1.10 -2.68
N LYS A 60 10.49 -0.12 -2.76
CA LYS A 60 11.22 -0.59 -3.93
C LYS A 60 10.84 -2.03 -4.26
N ILE A 61 10.75 -2.34 -5.54
CA ILE A 61 10.56 -3.73 -5.96
C ILE A 61 11.90 -4.46 -5.83
N ASN A 62 11.91 -5.54 -5.06
CA ASN A 62 13.07 -6.39 -4.88
C ASN A 62 13.10 -7.54 -5.89
N LYS A 63 11.97 -8.18 -6.11
CA LYS A 63 11.85 -9.30 -7.05
C LYS A 63 10.49 -9.29 -7.74
N VAL A 64 10.49 -9.78 -8.98
CA VAL A 64 9.27 -10.05 -9.73
C VAL A 64 9.26 -11.55 -10.03
N PHE A 65 8.20 -12.23 -9.63
CA PHE A 65 8.05 -13.67 -9.82
C PHE A 65 7.27 -13.93 -11.10
N LYS A 66 7.94 -14.52 -12.08
CA LYS A 66 7.36 -14.82 -13.40
C LYS A 66 7.29 -16.32 -13.64
N CYS A 67 6.24 -16.72 -14.33
CA CYS A 67 6.14 -18.06 -14.92
C CYS A 67 5.82 -17.88 -16.40
N GLY A 68 6.83 -18.03 -17.27
CA GLY A 68 6.69 -17.67 -18.67
C GLY A 68 6.51 -16.18 -18.85
N GLU A 69 5.43 -15.76 -19.49
CA GLU A 69 5.10 -14.35 -19.71
C GLU A 69 4.20 -13.80 -18.60
N GLU A 70 3.68 -14.68 -17.73
CA GLU A 70 2.78 -14.27 -16.66
C GLU A 70 3.56 -13.86 -15.40
N ILE A 71 3.12 -12.79 -14.76
CA ILE A 71 3.65 -12.35 -13.48
C ILE A 71 2.73 -12.91 -12.39
N HIS A 72 3.30 -13.70 -11.48
CA HIS A 72 2.55 -14.33 -10.40
C HIS A 72 2.61 -13.56 -9.08
N GLY A 73 3.61 -12.73 -8.90
CA GLY A 73 3.74 -11.96 -7.69
C GLY A 73 4.93 -11.01 -7.73
N ILE A 74 5.01 -10.14 -6.73
CA ILE A 74 6.17 -9.26 -6.53
C ILE A 74 6.57 -9.26 -5.07
N GLU A 75 7.84 -8.98 -4.82
CA GLU A 75 8.36 -8.71 -3.48
C GLU A 75 8.83 -7.26 -3.43
N VAL A 76 8.28 -6.50 -2.49
CA VAL A 76 8.57 -5.09 -2.31
C VAL A 76 9.30 -4.91 -0.97
N THR A 77 10.29 -4.04 -0.93
CA THR A 77 10.95 -3.67 0.31
C THR A 77 10.62 -2.24 0.70
N CYS A 78 10.55 -1.98 1.99
CA CYS A 78 10.39 -0.64 2.53
C CYS A 78 11.04 -0.57 3.90
N PRO A 79 11.33 0.66 4.41
CA PRO A 79 11.83 0.80 5.78
C PRO A 79 10.86 0.22 6.80
N LYS A 80 11.42 -0.43 7.82
CA LYS A 80 10.65 -1.14 8.85
C LYS A 80 9.71 -0.23 9.63
N ASP A 81 10.08 1.02 9.84
CA ASP A 81 9.27 1.99 10.58
C ASP A 81 8.01 2.44 9.85
N LEU A 82 7.87 2.12 8.57
CA LEU A 82 6.64 2.38 7.81
C LEU A 82 5.55 1.35 8.09
N ILE A 83 5.88 0.24 8.74
CA ILE A 83 4.93 -0.81 9.10
C ILE A 83 4.72 -0.78 10.61
N SER A 84 3.47 -0.70 11.05
CA SER A 84 3.14 -0.67 12.47
C SER A 84 2.02 -1.64 12.82
N PHE A 85 2.07 -2.12 14.06
CA PHE A 85 1.02 -2.97 14.62
C PHE A 85 0.10 -2.14 15.47
N ARG A 86 -1.21 -2.37 15.35
CA ARG A 86 -2.23 -1.68 16.14
C ARG A 86 -3.03 -2.69 16.92
N SER A 87 -3.39 -2.34 18.17
CA SER A 87 -4.17 -3.22 19.03
C SER A 87 -5.64 -3.34 18.62
N GLY A 88 -6.12 -2.44 17.77
CA GLY A 88 -7.48 -2.44 17.30
C GLY A 88 -7.77 -1.21 16.45
N HIS A 89 -9.00 -1.09 16.02
CA HIS A 89 -9.43 0.10 15.31
C HIS A 89 -9.58 1.27 16.30
N ARG A 90 -9.24 2.46 15.83
CA ARG A 90 -9.38 3.67 16.64
C ARG A 90 -10.87 4.03 16.73
N ASP A 91 -11.44 3.87 17.93
CA ASP A 91 -12.82 4.28 18.19
C ASP A 91 -12.86 5.77 18.45
N MET A 92 -13.69 6.48 17.69
CA MET A 92 -13.94 7.89 17.94
C MET A 92 -15.05 8.02 18.98
N THR A 93 -14.84 8.88 19.98
CA THR A 93 -15.89 9.22 20.91
C THR A 93 -16.98 10.02 20.21
N GLU A 94 -18.18 10.08 20.80
CA GLU A 94 -19.29 10.86 20.25
C GLU A 94 -18.90 12.33 20.07
N GLU A 95 -18.20 12.89 21.05
CA GLU A 95 -17.69 14.26 20.99
C GLU A 95 -16.73 14.48 19.82
N GLN A 96 -15.82 13.51 19.57
CA GLN A 96 -14.91 13.57 18.44
C GLN A 96 -15.63 13.49 17.11
N LYS A 97 -16.68 12.66 17.01
CA LYS A 97 -17.50 12.55 15.82
C LYS A 97 -18.25 13.84 15.53
N GLN A 98 -18.81 14.47 16.58
CA GLN A 98 -19.50 15.76 16.46
C GLN A 98 -18.52 16.86 16.03
N ALA A 99 -17.35 16.91 16.62
CA ALA A 99 -16.33 17.89 16.27
C ALA A 99 -15.88 17.74 14.81
N ALA A 100 -15.72 16.51 14.34
CA ALA A 100 -15.38 16.24 12.94
C ALA A 100 -16.51 16.67 12.00
N GLY A 101 -17.76 16.40 12.36
CA GLY A 101 -18.93 16.80 11.60
C GLY A 101 -19.08 18.32 11.50
N GLU A 102 -18.85 19.02 12.60
CA GLU A 102 -18.89 20.49 12.64
C GLU A 102 -17.79 21.11 11.78
N ARG A 103 -16.59 20.55 11.83
CA ARG A 103 -15.49 21.01 10.96
C ARG A 103 -15.83 20.85 9.48
N MET A 104 -16.45 19.76 9.13
CA MET A 104 -16.90 19.53 7.75
C MET A 104 -17.96 20.54 7.32
N LYS A 105 -18.93 20.78 8.18
CA LYS A 105 -19.96 21.80 7.91
C LYS A 105 -19.35 23.17 7.71
N LYS A 106 -18.41 23.57 8.55
CA LYS A 106 -17.71 24.85 8.41
C LYS A 106 -16.97 24.95 7.08
N MET A 107 -16.30 23.91 6.67
CA MET A 107 -15.61 23.87 5.38
C MET A 107 -16.57 24.05 4.22
N TRP A 108 -17.73 23.42 4.26
CA TRP A 108 -18.75 23.55 3.22
C TRP A 108 -19.38 24.96 3.20
N GLU A 109 -19.64 25.57 4.36
CA GLU A 109 -20.15 26.90 4.46
C GLU A 109 -19.17 27.94 3.95
N ASP A 110 -17.89 27.81 4.29
CA ASP A 110 -16.83 28.69 3.79
C ASP A 110 -16.67 28.59 2.28
N LYS A 111 -16.84 27.41 1.70
CA LYS A 111 -16.84 27.23 0.24
C LYS A 111 -18.03 27.92 -0.41
N LYS A 112 -19.20 27.91 0.22
CA LYS A 112 -20.40 28.58 -0.29
C LYS A 112 -20.28 30.10 -0.22
N SER A 113 -19.65 30.62 0.82
CA SER A 113 -19.51 32.07 1.02
C SER A 113 -18.39 32.68 0.18
N SER A 114 -17.47 31.88 -0.36
CA SER A 114 -16.38 32.35 -1.21
C SER A 114 -16.69 32.33 -2.72
N GLN A 115 -17.91 31.99 -3.06
CA GLN A 115 -18.38 32.03 -4.45
C GLN A 115 -19.09 33.34 -4.76
#